data_a9cb13cab1fd820070b0fc81644caef5
#
_entry.id   a9cb13cab1fd820070b0fc81644caef5
#
_cell.length_a   1.000
_cell.length_b   1.000
_cell.length_c   1.000
_cell.angle_alpha   90.00
_cell.angle_beta   90.00
_cell.angle_gamma   90.00
#
_symmetry.space_group_name_H-M   'P 1'
#
loop_
_entity.id
_entity.type
_entity.pdbx_description
1 polymer ?
#
loop_
_entity_poly.entity_id
_entity_poly.type
_entity_poly.pdbx_seq_one_letter_code
_entity_poly.pdbx_strand_id
1 'polypeptide(L)'
;MEKVFYHIPGLFEFYDLYKAFLPLWRDHREYFYDWCEIGSIYGAPSGCLWGGGRVGFGDAEPEKVVALVKEYGISARLTFSNSLIREEHLADVECNALCRMFESVDTGLVDGRNGAGNGAGLNGAGIIVHSDLLLDYIRTKYPGFYFASSTTKVITDFEQFVAELNRNDFRYVVPDFRLNRQIDKLSSLTDAQKQKVEFLCNECCWFGCHDRKACYENVSRKSLGENCEDHVCVSPTAQRGYRFSDAMKNPGFIGIDDIRNVYAPAGFRHFKIEGR
;
A
#
# COMPACT_ATOMS: atom_id res chain seq x y z
N MET A 1 0.76 23.22 -8.78
CA MET A 1 0.56 22.48 -7.51
C MET A 1 1.75 21.55 -7.29
N GLU A 2 2.16 21.31 -6.06
CA GLU A 2 3.20 20.30 -5.79
C GLU A 2 2.74 18.90 -6.19
N LYS A 3 3.70 18.03 -6.52
CA LYS A 3 3.42 16.67 -6.93
C LYS A 3 2.79 15.86 -5.81
N VAL A 4 1.82 15.02 -6.14
CA VAL A 4 1.28 13.97 -5.28
C VAL A 4 1.53 12.60 -5.91
N PHE A 5 1.65 11.58 -5.08
CA PHE A 5 2.08 10.24 -5.46
C PHE A 5 0.96 9.25 -5.19
N TYR A 6 0.51 8.59 -6.24
CA TYR A 6 -0.47 7.52 -6.14
C TYR A 6 0.24 6.18 -6.00
N HIS A 7 -0.17 5.40 -5.00
CA HIS A 7 0.25 4.02 -4.79
C HIS A 7 -0.86 3.11 -5.29
N ILE A 8 -0.62 2.42 -6.40
CA ILE A 8 -1.65 1.69 -7.14
C ILE A 8 -1.52 0.17 -6.95
N PRO A 9 -2.65 -0.57 -6.89
CA PRO A 9 -2.69 -1.97 -6.50
C PRO A 9 -2.41 -2.93 -7.66
N GLY A 10 -2.27 -4.22 -7.35
CA GLY A 10 -2.32 -5.30 -8.33
C GLY A 10 -1.00 -5.54 -9.06
N LEU A 11 0.13 -5.46 -8.33
CA LEU A 11 1.48 -5.63 -8.89
C LEU A 11 1.62 -6.92 -9.73
N PHE A 12 0.98 -7.99 -9.33
CA PHE A 12 0.98 -9.28 -10.04
C PHE A 12 -0.33 -9.51 -10.80
N GLU A 13 -1.47 -9.20 -10.18
CA GLU A 13 -2.83 -9.42 -10.70
C GLU A 13 -3.14 -8.59 -11.95
N PHE A 14 -2.69 -7.33 -11.97
CA PHE A 14 -3.03 -6.38 -13.02
C PHE A 14 -1.87 -6.16 -14.01
N TYR A 15 -0.99 -7.14 -14.14
CA TYR A 15 0.17 -7.07 -15.01
C TYR A 15 -0.16 -6.65 -16.45
N ASP A 16 -1.18 -7.27 -17.07
CA ASP A 16 -1.58 -6.93 -18.44
C ASP A 16 -2.19 -5.53 -18.55
N LEU A 17 -2.91 -5.08 -17.50
CA LEU A 17 -3.36 -3.69 -17.43
C LEU A 17 -2.16 -2.73 -17.40
N TYR A 18 -1.13 -3.02 -16.61
CA TYR A 18 0.05 -2.16 -16.53
C TYR A 18 0.88 -2.16 -17.80
N LYS A 19 0.94 -3.27 -18.53
CA LYS A 19 1.56 -3.29 -19.88
C LYS A 19 0.90 -2.32 -20.86
N ALA A 20 -0.40 -2.10 -20.73
CA ALA A 20 -1.12 -1.13 -21.57
C ALA A 20 -1.07 0.29 -20.97
N PHE A 21 -1.17 0.42 -19.64
CA PHE A 21 -1.29 1.71 -18.97
C PHE A 21 0.05 2.46 -18.85
N LEU A 22 1.15 1.78 -18.57
CA LEU A 22 2.43 2.45 -18.32
C LEU A 22 3.03 3.11 -19.57
N PRO A 23 2.94 2.54 -20.79
CA PRO A 23 3.27 3.28 -22.01
C PRO A 23 2.45 4.56 -22.16
N LEU A 24 1.12 4.48 -21.95
CA LEU A 24 0.24 5.64 -22.00
C LEU A 24 0.66 6.71 -20.97
N TRP A 25 0.96 6.29 -19.76
CA TRP A 25 1.44 7.17 -18.69
C TRP A 25 2.75 7.86 -19.04
N ARG A 26 3.72 7.13 -19.62
CA ARG A 26 5.03 7.67 -19.99
C ARG A 26 4.97 8.60 -21.19
N ASP A 27 4.27 8.17 -22.25
CA ASP A 27 4.37 8.77 -23.57
C ASP A 27 3.25 9.80 -23.85
N HIS A 28 2.19 9.81 -23.04
CA HIS A 28 0.99 10.64 -23.20
C HIS A 28 0.60 11.36 -21.90
N ARG A 29 1.57 12.09 -21.34
CA ARG A 29 1.37 12.84 -20.08
C ARG A 29 0.29 13.91 -20.18
N GLU A 30 -0.06 14.37 -21.38
CA GLU A 30 -1.13 15.32 -21.64
C GLU A 30 -2.53 14.83 -21.22
N TYR A 31 -2.72 13.52 -21.03
CA TYR A 31 -3.98 12.94 -20.54
C TYR A 31 -4.08 12.90 -19.02
N PHE A 32 -3.01 13.27 -18.32
CA PHE A 32 -2.94 13.21 -16.86
C PHE A 32 -2.66 14.59 -16.28
N TYR A 33 -3.16 14.81 -15.06
CA TYR A 33 -2.79 16.04 -14.37
C TYR A 33 -1.28 16.10 -14.13
N ASP A 34 -0.69 17.26 -14.39
CA ASP A 34 0.75 17.51 -14.26
C ASP A 34 1.28 17.32 -12.82
N TRP A 35 0.40 17.41 -11.83
CA TRP A 35 0.71 17.20 -10.41
C TRP A 35 0.56 15.75 -9.93
N CYS A 36 0.05 14.82 -10.75
CA CYS A 36 -0.08 13.41 -10.42
C CYS A 36 1.18 12.62 -10.81
N GLU A 37 1.67 11.78 -9.89
CA GLU A 37 2.76 10.83 -10.13
C GLU A 37 2.39 9.43 -9.64
N ILE A 38 2.97 8.40 -10.26
CA ILE A 38 2.92 7.04 -9.73
C ILE A 38 4.03 6.90 -8.69
N GLY A 39 3.65 6.75 -7.44
CA GLY A 39 4.60 6.57 -6.33
C GLY A 39 5.09 5.13 -6.21
N SER A 40 4.22 4.16 -6.43
CA SER A 40 4.56 2.72 -6.48
C SER A 40 3.41 1.90 -7.03
N ILE A 41 3.73 0.67 -7.46
CA ILE A 41 2.75 -0.39 -7.67
C ILE A 41 2.94 -1.43 -6.56
N TYR A 42 1.84 -1.89 -5.93
CA TYR A 42 1.93 -2.82 -4.81
C TYR A 42 1.06 -4.05 -4.99
N GLY A 43 1.48 -5.17 -4.41
CA GLY A 43 0.76 -6.44 -4.43
C GLY A 43 1.60 -7.58 -3.88
N ALA A 44 1.01 -8.76 -3.81
CA ALA A 44 1.70 -10.02 -3.56
C ALA A 44 1.09 -11.10 -4.45
N PRO A 45 1.83 -12.13 -4.84
CA PRO A 45 1.26 -13.25 -5.57
C PRO A 45 0.16 -13.94 -4.77
N SER A 46 -0.82 -14.52 -5.47
CA SER A 46 -1.85 -15.37 -4.86
C SER A 46 -1.18 -16.52 -4.09
N GLY A 47 -1.69 -16.82 -2.92
CA GLY A 47 -1.12 -17.88 -2.08
C GLY A 47 0.19 -17.53 -1.37
N CYS A 48 0.70 -16.30 -1.51
CA CYS A 48 1.88 -15.86 -0.76
C CYS A 48 1.61 -15.94 0.75
N LEU A 49 2.39 -16.77 1.45
CA LEU A 49 2.22 -17.04 2.88
C LEU A 49 2.32 -15.76 3.74
N TRP A 50 3.24 -14.85 3.40
CA TRP A 50 3.37 -13.57 4.10
C TRP A 50 2.35 -12.53 3.63
N GLY A 51 1.62 -12.80 2.54
CA GLY A 51 0.70 -11.87 1.91
C GLY A 51 -0.43 -11.42 2.84
N GLY A 52 -1.19 -12.36 3.41
CA GLY A 52 -2.34 -12.06 4.27
C GLY A 52 -3.37 -11.17 3.60
N GLY A 53 -3.31 -11.07 2.28
CA GLY A 53 -4.18 -10.29 1.43
C GLY A 53 -5.29 -11.14 0.82
N ARG A 54 -6.23 -10.47 0.17
CA ARG A 54 -7.28 -11.14 -0.58
C ARG A 54 -6.70 -11.75 -1.85
N VAL A 55 -7.20 -12.93 -2.21
CA VAL A 55 -6.75 -13.68 -3.38
C VAL A 55 -7.11 -12.94 -4.66
N GLY A 56 -6.13 -12.78 -5.55
CA GLY A 56 -6.33 -12.22 -6.87
C GLY A 56 -6.80 -13.23 -7.93
N PHE A 57 -7.09 -12.72 -9.10
CA PHE A 57 -7.59 -13.49 -10.25
C PHE A 57 -6.46 -13.86 -11.23
N GLY A 58 -5.40 -14.46 -10.72
CA GLY A 58 -4.24 -14.84 -11.50
C GLY A 58 -3.07 -13.89 -11.33
N ASP A 59 -1.89 -14.44 -11.45
CA ASP A 59 -0.65 -13.72 -11.21
C ASP A 59 0.28 -13.82 -12.41
N ALA A 60 0.95 -12.72 -12.73
CA ALA A 60 2.11 -12.76 -13.60
C ALA A 60 3.31 -13.34 -12.86
N GLU A 61 4.21 -13.95 -13.63
CA GLU A 61 5.49 -14.44 -13.13
C GLU A 61 6.31 -13.29 -12.53
N PRO A 62 6.90 -13.45 -11.34
CA PRO A 62 7.63 -12.38 -10.65
C PRO A 62 8.73 -11.72 -11.49
N GLU A 63 9.42 -12.50 -12.32
CA GLU A 63 10.47 -12.01 -13.22
C GLU A 63 9.93 -11.01 -14.25
N LYS A 64 8.74 -11.27 -14.81
CA LYS A 64 8.07 -10.37 -15.75
C LYS A 64 7.65 -9.07 -15.06
N VAL A 65 7.17 -9.19 -13.83
CA VAL A 65 6.79 -8.02 -13.00
C VAL A 65 8.01 -7.16 -12.69
N VAL A 66 9.12 -7.76 -12.27
CA VAL A 66 10.38 -7.06 -12.02
C VAL A 66 10.89 -6.37 -13.29
N ALA A 67 10.85 -7.04 -14.44
CA ALA A 67 11.26 -6.43 -15.71
C ALA A 67 10.41 -5.19 -16.04
N LEU A 68 9.09 -5.29 -15.87
CA LEU A 68 8.16 -4.19 -16.14
C LEU A 68 8.44 -2.97 -15.24
N VAL A 69 8.55 -3.16 -13.92
CA VAL A 69 8.78 -2.03 -13.00
C VAL A 69 10.14 -1.38 -13.21
N LYS A 70 11.17 -2.16 -13.58
CA LYS A 70 12.49 -1.64 -13.97
C LYS A 70 12.42 -0.82 -15.25
N GLU A 71 11.71 -1.31 -16.29
CA GLU A 71 11.56 -0.61 -17.57
C GLU A 71 10.97 0.81 -17.40
N TYR A 72 10.00 0.93 -16.47
CA TYR A 72 9.31 2.21 -16.24
C TYR A 72 9.86 2.99 -15.04
N GLY A 73 10.88 2.49 -14.36
CA GLY A 73 11.49 3.16 -13.21
C GLY A 73 10.52 3.35 -12.03
N ILE A 74 9.56 2.43 -11.83
CA ILE A 74 8.52 2.54 -10.82
C ILE A 74 8.88 1.68 -9.60
N SER A 75 8.72 2.25 -8.39
CA SER A 75 8.88 1.50 -7.16
C SER A 75 7.86 0.38 -7.04
N ALA A 76 8.31 -0.83 -6.72
CA ALA A 76 7.46 -1.98 -6.44
C ALA A 76 7.38 -2.23 -4.94
N ARG A 77 6.18 -2.55 -4.41
CA ARG A 77 6.01 -2.92 -3.00
C ARG A 77 5.38 -4.29 -2.89
N LEU A 78 6.09 -5.22 -2.23
CA LEU A 78 5.50 -6.50 -1.85
C LEU A 78 4.56 -6.30 -0.65
N THR A 79 3.35 -6.84 -0.74
CA THR A 79 2.37 -6.76 0.33
C THR A 79 2.49 -7.98 1.23
N PHE A 80 3.23 -7.84 2.33
CA PHE A 80 3.44 -8.87 3.35
C PHE A 80 2.69 -8.52 4.62
N SER A 81 1.36 -8.48 4.48
CA SER A 81 0.43 -7.95 5.49
C SER A 81 -0.19 -9.02 6.38
N ASN A 82 0.29 -10.26 6.34
CA ASN A 82 -0.16 -11.33 7.22
C ASN A 82 0.09 -10.94 8.69
N SER A 83 -0.98 -10.88 9.47
CA SER A 83 -0.94 -10.45 10.87
C SER A 83 -0.54 -11.55 11.85
N LEU A 84 -0.46 -12.81 11.40
CA LEU A 84 -0.29 -14.00 12.24
C LEU A 84 1.04 -14.73 11.97
N ILE A 85 2.02 -14.02 11.42
CA ILE A 85 3.36 -14.56 11.16
C ILE A 85 4.03 -14.98 12.48
N ARG A 86 4.61 -16.19 12.48
CA ARG A 86 5.43 -16.76 13.54
C ARG A 86 6.81 -17.13 12.99
N GLU A 87 7.74 -17.53 13.87
CA GLU A 87 9.12 -17.84 13.48
C GLU A 87 9.22 -18.95 12.42
N GLU A 88 8.39 -19.99 12.52
CA GLU A 88 8.35 -21.07 11.53
C GLU A 88 8.03 -20.58 10.11
N HIS A 89 7.26 -19.51 9.98
CA HIS A 89 6.87 -18.95 8.69
C HIS A 89 7.98 -18.12 8.02
N LEU A 90 9.00 -17.69 8.77
CA LEU A 90 10.11 -16.87 8.25
C LEU A 90 10.99 -17.64 7.26
N ALA A 91 11.01 -18.98 7.36
CA ALA A 91 11.80 -19.85 6.48
C ALA A 91 11.12 -20.15 5.13
N ASP A 92 9.93 -19.60 4.86
CA ASP A 92 9.21 -19.84 3.60
C ASP A 92 10.07 -19.53 2.38
N VAL A 93 10.21 -20.53 1.48
CA VAL A 93 11.16 -20.47 0.37
C VAL A 93 10.72 -19.48 -0.70
N GLU A 94 9.42 -19.44 -1.01
CA GLU A 94 8.86 -18.60 -2.06
C GLU A 94 8.86 -17.13 -1.65
N CYS A 95 8.44 -16.81 -0.44
CA CYS A 95 8.49 -15.44 0.08
C CYS A 95 9.92 -14.91 0.16
N ASN A 96 10.89 -15.75 0.58
CA ASN A 96 12.30 -15.37 0.57
C ASN A 96 12.86 -15.23 -0.86
N ALA A 97 12.38 -16.01 -1.83
CA ALA A 97 12.76 -15.84 -3.23
C ALA A 97 12.26 -14.50 -3.80
N LEU A 98 11.01 -14.12 -3.49
CA LEU A 98 10.48 -12.80 -3.84
C LEU A 98 11.34 -11.67 -3.25
N CYS A 99 11.72 -11.77 -1.98
CA CYS A 99 12.60 -10.76 -1.37
C CYS A 99 13.92 -10.63 -2.15
N ARG A 100 14.62 -11.73 -2.43
CA ARG A 100 15.89 -11.68 -3.20
C ARG A 100 15.71 -11.04 -4.57
N MET A 101 14.60 -11.34 -5.25
CA MET A 101 14.33 -10.84 -6.59
C MET A 101 14.01 -9.34 -6.58
N PHE A 102 13.18 -8.90 -5.66
CA PHE A 102 12.71 -7.51 -5.61
C PHE A 102 13.70 -6.56 -4.92
N GLU A 103 14.52 -7.04 -3.96
CA GLU A 103 15.56 -6.21 -3.34
C GLU A 103 16.53 -5.65 -4.38
N SER A 104 16.78 -6.39 -5.46
CA SER A 104 17.65 -5.97 -6.57
C SER A 104 16.99 -4.98 -7.54
N VAL A 105 15.74 -4.58 -7.30
CA VAL A 105 15.04 -3.61 -8.14
C VAL A 105 15.57 -2.22 -7.83
N ASP A 106 16.67 -1.87 -8.48
CA ASP A 106 17.08 -0.48 -8.61
C ASP A 106 16.29 0.12 -9.77
N THR A 107 15.48 1.12 -9.48
CA THR A 107 14.66 1.77 -10.51
C THR A 107 15.45 2.74 -11.38
N GLY A 108 16.76 2.89 -11.13
CA GLY A 108 17.65 3.69 -11.96
C GLY A 108 17.33 5.19 -12.01
N LEU A 109 16.30 5.64 -11.34
CA LEU A 109 15.96 7.05 -11.22
C LEU A 109 16.90 7.69 -10.19
N VAL A 110 18.15 7.80 -10.56
CA VAL A 110 19.02 8.86 -10.02
C VAL A 110 18.38 10.14 -10.51
N ASP A 111 17.68 10.81 -9.61
CA ASP A 111 17.03 12.08 -9.92
C ASP A 111 18.13 13.07 -10.34
N GLY A 112 18.27 13.25 -11.68
CA GLY A 112 19.17 14.25 -12.26
C GLY A 112 18.73 15.69 -11.98
N ARG A 113 17.82 15.90 -11.05
CA ARG A 113 17.43 17.17 -10.48
C ARG A 113 18.00 17.28 -9.08
N ASN A 114 19.25 17.73 -9.03
CA ASN A 114 19.88 18.27 -7.83
C ASN A 114 19.07 19.47 -7.32
N GLY A 115 18.00 19.19 -6.59
CA GLY A 115 17.25 20.14 -5.80
C GLY A 115 17.42 19.76 -4.36
N ALA A 116 18.17 20.53 -3.60
CA ALA A 116 18.31 20.40 -2.16
C ALA A 116 16.94 20.49 -1.49
N GLY A 117 16.36 19.38 -1.18
CA GLY A 117 15.12 19.22 -0.42
C GLY A 117 15.02 17.75 -0.04
N ASN A 118 14.77 17.45 1.22
CA ASN A 118 14.69 16.13 1.85
C ASN A 118 13.75 15.11 1.19
N GLY A 119 13.73 15.06 -0.13
CA GLY A 119 13.04 14.07 -0.94
C GLY A 119 13.86 12.79 -0.98
N ALA A 120 13.65 11.88 -0.03
CA ALA A 120 14.10 10.51 -0.17
C ALA A 120 13.49 9.99 -1.49
N GLY A 121 14.33 9.80 -2.51
CA GLY A 121 13.90 9.35 -3.83
C GLY A 121 12.97 8.14 -3.72
N LEU A 122 11.98 8.06 -4.59
CA LEU A 122 11.05 6.92 -4.72
C LEU A 122 11.78 5.65 -5.22
N ASN A 123 13.08 5.59 -5.08
CA ASN A 123 13.97 4.58 -5.63
C ASN A 123 13.92 3.31 -4.78
N GLY A 124 13.93 2.17 -5.44
CA GLY A 124 14.00 0.86 -4.82
C GLY A 124 12.64 0.21 -4.55
N ALA A 125 12.70 -1.02 -4.07
CA ALA A 125 11.54 -1.79 -3.68
C ALA A 125 11.16 -1.55 -2.22
N GLY A 126 9.89 -1.77 -1.89
CA GLY A 126 9.38 -1.65 -0.52
C GLY A 126 8.58 -2.87 -0.08
N ILE A 127 8.35 -2.94 1.22
CA ILE A 127 7.49 -3.94 1.85
C ILE A 127 6.38 -3.24 2.62
N ILE A 128 5.13 -3.62 2.34
CA ILE A 128 3.99 -3.25 3.17
C ILE A 128 3.85 -4.36 4.22
N VAL A 129 4.07 -4.05 5.49
CA VAL A 129 4.17 -5.07 6.54
C VAL A 129 3.24 -4.80 7.72
N HIS A 130 2.68 -5.89 8.29
CA HIS A 130 1.89 -5.85 9.52
C HIS A 130 2.71 -6.30 10.74
N SER A 131 3.36 -7.45 10.62
CA SER A 131 4.08 -8.13 11.71
C SER A 131 5.44 -7.48 11.96
N ASP A 132 5.71 -7.09 13.21
CA ASP A 132 7.01 -6.56 13.59
C ASP A 132 8.09 -7.67 13.53
N LEU A 133 7.73 -8.93 13.82
CA LEU A 133 8.63 -10.08 13.65
C LEU A 133 9.11 -10.19 12.20
N LEU A 134 8.18 -10.09 11.25
CA LEU A 134 8.51 -10.16 9.82
C LEU A 134 9.30 -8.93 9.37
N LEU A 135 8.97 -7.74 9.88
CA LEU A 135 9.72 -6.51 9.60
C LEU A 135 11.18 -6.66 10.02
N ASP A 136 11.44 -7.12 11.25
CA ASP A 136 12.79 -7.29 11.78
C ASP A 136 13.59 -8.34 11.01
N TYR A 137 12.94 -9.45 10.64
CA TYR A 137 13.55 -10.48 9.81
C TYR A 137 13.97 -9.94 8.43
N ILE A 138 13.03 -9.27 7.74
CA ILE A 138 13.30 -8.74 6.39
C ILE A 138 14.35 -7.65 6.45
N ARG A 139 14.27 -6.71 7.40
CA ARG A 139 15.23 -5.61 7.57
C ARG A 139 16.66 -6.13 7.78
N THR A 140 16.78 -7.22 8.54
CA THR A 140 18.10 -7.82 8.82
C THR A 140 18.66 -8.57 7.62
N LYS A 141 17.81 -9.32 6.91
CA LYS A 141 18.22 -10.22 5.85
C LYS A 141 18.27 -9.58 4.46
N TYR A 142 17.43 -8.57 4.25
CA TYR A 142 17.23 -7.86 2.98
C TYR A 142 17.21 -6.34 3.24
N PRO A 143 18.36 -5.71 3.55
CA PRO A 143 18.42 -4.32 4.00
C PRO A 143 18.09 -3.28 2.91
N GLY A 144 17.98 -3.70 1.64
CA GLY A 144 17.67 -2.81 0.52
C GLY A 144 16.20 -2.34 0.47
N PHE A 145 15.30 -2.95 1.26
CA PHE A 145 13.91 -2.54 1.28
C PHE A 145 13.64 -1.35 2.21
N TYR A 146 12.73 -0.47 1.78
CA TYR A 146 12.01 0.40 2.70
C TYR A 146 10.68 -0.23 3.13
N PHE A 147 10.11 0.26 4.25
CA PHE A 147 8.89 -0.31 4.81
C PHE A 147 7.74 0.68 4.83
N ALA A 148 6.53 0.15 4.63
CA ALA A 148 5.27 0.84 4.86
C ALA A 148 4.44 0.05 5.89
N SER A 149 3.90 0.75 6.90
CA SER A 149 3.00 0.16 7.88
C SER A 149 1.66 -0.14 7.23
N SER A 150 1.18 -1.39 7.36
CA SER A 150 -0.01 -1.88 6.67
C SER A 150 -1.31 -1.34 7.27
N THR A 151 -2.29 -1.01 6.42
CA THR A 151 -3.67 -0.72 6.83
C THR A 151 -4.34 -1.87 7.59
N THR A 152 -3.83 -3.11 7.44
CA THR A 152 -4.36 -4.27 8.19
C THR A 152 -4.16 -4.18 9.68
N LYS A 153 -3.29 -3.29 10.17
CA LYS A 153 -3.15 -2.96 11.59
C LYS A 153 -4.41 -2.31 12.16
N VAL A 154 -5.26 -1.73 11.31
CA VAL A 154 -6.54 -1.11 11.68
C VAL A 154 -6.37 -0.07 12.80
N ILE A 155 -5.43 0.86 12.60
CA ILE A 155 -5.14 1.93 13.56
C ILE A 155 -6.22 3.01 13.43
N THR A 156 -7.21 2.97 14.31
CA THR A 156 -8.36 3.88 14.33
C THR A 156 -8.22 5.01 15.34
N ASP A 157 -7.31 4.87 16.29
CA ASP A 157 -7.00 5.89 17.29
C ASP A 157 -5.92 6.83 16.75
N PHE A 158 -6.11 8.15 16.93
CA PHE A 158 -5.21 9.15 16.38
C PHE A 158 -3.85 9.19 17.10
N GLU A 159 -3.82 8.93 18.41
CA GLU A 159 -2.57 8.94 19.19
C GLU A 159 -1.72 7.71 18.82
N GLN A 160 -2.36 6.55 18.65
CA GLN A 160 -1.69 5.36 18.13
C GLN A 160 -1.16 5.58 16.71
N PHE A 161 -1.91 6.29 15.86
CA PHE A 161 -1.45 6.65 14.53
C PHE A 161 -0.21 7.56 14.57
N VAL A 162 -0.20 8.58 15.44
CA VAL A 162 0.96 9.45 15.65
C VAL A 162 2.16 8.66 16.18
N ALA A 163 1.94 7.72 17.10
CA ALA A 163 2.99 6.83 17.59
C ALA A 163 3.61 5.98 16.47
N GLU A 164 2.78 5.45 15.57
CA GLU A 164 3.25 4.68 14.41
C GLU A 164 4.02 5.57 13.41
N LEU A 165 3.58 6.82 13.17
CA LEU A 165 4.30 7.79 12.34
C LEU A 165 5.68 8.15 12.90
N ASN A 166 5.85 8.12 14.22
CA ASN A 166 7.12 8.42 14.88
C ASN A 166 8.11 7.25 14.84
N ARG A 167 7.72 6.06 14.44
CA ARG A 167 8.63 4.94 14.23
C ARG A 167 9.58 5.23 13.08
N ASN A 168 10.87 5.00 13.29
CA ASN A 168 11.89 5.17 12.25
C ASN A 168 11.90 4.02 11.22
N ASP A 169 11.21 2.93 11.52
CA ASP A 169 11.11 1.76 10.65
C ASP A 169 10.37 2.06 9.35
N PHE A 170 9.40 2.97 9.39
CA PHE A 170 8.49 3.18 8.29
C PHE A 170 8.77 4.46 7.50
N ARG A 171 8.85 4.31 6.18
CA ARG A 171 8.79 5.43 5.24
C ARG A 171 7.36 5.94 5.11
N TYR A 172 6.37 5.03 5.12
CA TYR A 172 4.95 5.35 5.00
C TYR A 172 4.14 4.63 6.07
N VAL A 173 3.07 5.26 6.50
CA VAL A 173 2.10 4.68 7.44
C VAL A 173 0.70 4.88 6.85
N VAL A 174 -0.03 3.77 6.69
CA VAL A 174 -1.40 3.79 6.18
C VAL A 174 -2.38 3.79 7.35
N PRO A 175 -3.02 4.93 7.68
CA PRO A 175 -4.04 4.98 8.72
C PRO A 175 -5.27 4.16 8.33
N ASP A 176 -6.10 3.84 9.31
CA ASP A 176 -7.45 3.38 8.99
C ASP A 176 -8.23 4.52 8.31
N PHE A 177 -9.00 4.18 7.26
CA PHE A 177 -9.74 5.16 6.45
C PHE A 177 -10.75 6.02 7.24
N ARG A 178 -11.12 5.60 8.45
CA ARG A 178 -11.95 6.38 9.37
C ARG A 178 -11.26 7.63 9.90
N LEU A 179 -9.93 7.67 9.86
CA LEU A 179 -9.15 8.86 10.20
C LEU A 179 -9.06 9.87 9.05
N ASN A 180 -9.38 9.47 7.83
CA ASN A 180 -9.20 10.31 6.64
C ASN A 180 -9.84 11.69 6.76
N ARG A 181 -10.99 11.82 7.39
CA ARG A 181 -11.74 13.09 7.52
C ARG A 181 -11.47 13.87 8.80
N GLN A 182 -10.54 13.44 9.64
CA GLN A 182 -10.16 14.17 10.86
C GLN A 182 -9.18 15.30 10.53
N ILE A 183 -9.56 16.22 9.64
CA ILE A 183 -8.68 17.23 9.03
C ILE A 183 -8.01 18.11 10.09
N ASP A 184 -8.73 18.51 11.13
CA ASP A 184 -8.17 19.35 12.22
C ASP A 184 -7.00 18.63 12.92
N LYS A 185 -7.18 17.35 13.26
CA LYS A 185 -6.12 16.54 13.87
C LYS A 185 -4.98 16.28 12.89
N LEU A 186 -5.31 15.93 11.64
CA LEU A 186 -4.31 15.69 10.59
C LEU A 186 -3.47 16.95 10.32
N SER A 187 -4.08 18.13 10.38
CA SER A 187 -3.37 19.41 10.19
C SER A 187 -2.35 19.70 11.29
N SER A 188 -2.55 19.15 12.50
CA SER A 188 -1.63 19.32 13.64
C SER A 188 -0.35 18.49 13.53
N LEU A 189 -0.29 17.54 12.58
CA LEU A 189 0.93 16.75 12.32
C LEU A 189 2.07 17.65 11.83
N THR A 190 3.28 17.33 12.23
CA THR A 190 4.48 17.97 11.68
C THR A 190 4.66 17.67 10.20
N ASP A 191 5.41 18.48 9.47
CA ASP A 191 5.66 18.25 8.05
C ASP A 191 6.34 16.90 7.80
N ALA A 192 7.27 16.50 8.69
CA ALA A 192 7.92 15.19 8.61
C ALA A 192 6.92 14.03 8.78
N GLN A 193 5.93 14.16 9.67
CA GLN A 193 4.88 13.16 9.84
C GLN A 193 3.93 13.15 8.64
N LYS A 194 3.53 14.32 8.12
CA LYS A 194 2.67 14.43 6.93
C LYS A 194 3.26 13.73 5.70
N GLN A 195 4.58 13.79 5.52
CA GLN A 195 5.28 13.11 4.43
C GLN A 195 5.25 11.58 4.55
N LYS A 196 4.99 11.04 5.74
CA LYS A 196 4.83 9.60 5.96
C LYS A 196 3.39 9.10 5.80
N VAL A 197 2.39 9.98 5.86
CA VAL A 197 0.98 9.57 5.77
C VAL A 197 0.64 9.11 4.35
N GLU A 198 0.15 7.87 4.22
CA GLU A 198 -0.35 7.31 2.97
C GLU A 198 -1.84 6.99 3.11
N PHE A 199 -2.72 7.85 2.60
CA PHE A 199 -4.15 7.71 2.74
C PHE A 199 -4.73 6.62 1.83
N LEU A 200 -5.52 5.70 2.38
CA LEU A 200 -6.35 4.79 1.61
C LEU A 200 -7.61 5.51 1.11
N CYS A 201 -7.69 5.78 -0.21
CA CYS A 201 -8.68 6.70 -0.77
C CYS A 201 -10.06 6.08 -0.98
N ASN A 202 -10.13 4.81 -1.37
CA ASN A 202 -11.34 4.16 -1.90
C ASN A 202 -11.71 2.88 -1.13
N GLU A 203 -11.50 2.86 0.19
CA GLU A 203 -11.90 1.71 1.01
C GLU A 203 -13.40 1.44 0.88
N CYS A 204 -13.74 0.19 0.64
CA CYS A 204 -15.13 -0.25 0.48
C CYS A 204 -15.75 -0.84 1.74
N CYS A 205 -14.96 -1.08 2.80
CA CYS A 205 -15.49 -1.53 4.06
C CYS A 205 -16.51 -0.53 4.61
N TRP A 206 -17.58 -1.06 5.22
CA TRP A 206 -18.55 -0.21 5.90
C TRP A 206 -17.86 0.66 6.96
N PHE A 207 -18.16 1.96 6.95
CA PHE A 207 -17.52 2.94 7.86
C PHE A 207 -17.74 2.59 9.35
N GLY A 208 -18.90 2.01 9.70
CA GLY A 208 -19.22 1.53 11.05
C GLY A 208 -18.69 0.13 11.39
N CYS A 209 -17.85 -0.48 10.57
CA CYS A 209 -17.35 -1.84 10.81
C CYS A 209 -16.40 -1.90 12.01
N HIS A 210 -16.74 -2.72 13.01
CA HIS A 210 -15.88 -3.01 14.17
C HIS A 210 -15.07 -4.32 13.99
N ASP A 211 -15.39 -5.12 12.97
CA ASP A 211 -14.82 -6.46 12.75
C ASP A 211 -13.68 -6.49 11.71
N ARG A 212 -13.23 -5.32 11.27
CA ARG A 212 -12.23 -5.22 10.20
C ARG A 212 -10.93 -5.97 10.55
N LYS A 213 -10.52 -5.90 11.81
CA LYS A 213 -9.32 -6.60 12.28
C LYS A 213 -9.52 -8.12 12.21
N ALA A 214 -10.65 -8.64 12.72
CA ALA A 214 -10.99 -10.06 12.64
C ALA A 214 -11.10 -10.56 11.20
N CYS A 215 -11.62 -9.73 10.28
CA CYS A 215 -11.64 -10.04 8.86
C CYS A 215 -10.20 -10.24 8.29
N TYR A 216 -9.26 -9.36 8.62
CA TYR A 216 -7.86 -9.50 8.18
C TYR A 216 -7.16 -10.69 8.84
N GLU A 217 -7.44 -10.99 10.11
CA GLU A 217 -6.92 -12.18 10.80
C GLU A 217 -7.43 -13.48 10.14
N ASN A 218 -8.71 -13.51 9.73
CA ASN A 218 -9.27 -14.65 9.02
C ASN A 218 -8.56 -14.87 7.67
N VAL A 219 -8.33 -13.80 6.90
CA VAL A 219 -7.56 -13.88 5.65
C VAL A 219 -6.12 -14.34 5.92
N SER A 220 -5.50 -13.85 6.99
CA SER A 220 -4.16 -14.25 7.39
C SER A 220 -4.06 -15.75 7.70
N ARG A 221 -5.04 -16.31 8.44
CA ARG A 221 -5.13 -17.75 8.70
C ARG A 221 -5.21 -18.58 7.41
N LYS A 222 -6.06 -18.15 6.48
CA LYS A 222 -6.18 -18.82 5.17
C LYS A 222 -4.88 -18.79 4.39
N SER A 223 -4.16 -17.67 4.39
CA SER A 223 -2.84 -17.57 3.75
C SER A 223 -1.80 -18.49 4.40
N LEU A 224 -1.97 -18.83 5.69
CA LEU A 224 -1.15 -19.82 6.40
C LEU A 224 -1.60 -21.27 6.15
N GLY A 225 -2.61 -21.49 5.33
CA GLY A 225 -3.16 -22.84 5.04
C GLY A 225 -4.04 -23.39 6.16
N GLU A 226 -4.45 -22.57 7.14
CA GLU A 226 -5.34 -23.02 8.20
C GLU A 226 -6.75 -23.27 7.64
N ASN A 227 -7.34 -24.41 8.02
CA ASN A 227 -8.74 -24.71 7.70
C ASN A 227 -9.63 -23.94 8.70
N CYS A 228 -10.11 -22.78 8.28
CA CYS A 228 -11.02 -21.95 9.06
C CYS A 228 -12.22 -21.50 8.23
N GLU A 229 -13.35 -21.27 8.90
CA GLU A 229 -14.56 -20.76 8.26
C GLU A 229 -14.32 -19.34 7.69
N ASP A 230 -15.13 -18.98 6.68
CA ASP A 230 -15.12 -17.62 6.15
C ASP A 230 -15.60 -16.61 7.18
N HIS A 231 -14.91 -15.47 7.28
CA HIS A 231 -15.40 -14.36 8.06
C HIS A 231 -16.70 -13.80 7.47
N VAL A 232 -17.76 -13.78 8.26
CA VAL A 232 -19.05 -13.23 7.84
C VAL A 232 -19.02 -11.71 7.99
N CYS A 233 -19.12 -11.01 6.87
CA CYS A 233 -19.14 -9.54 6.86
C CYS A 233 -20.40 -8.99 7.54
N VAL A 234 -20.22 -8.15 8.55
CA VAL A 234 -21.31 -7.51 9.33
C VAL A 234 -21.88 -6.24 8.69
N SER A 235 -21.41 -5.86 7.49
CA SER A 235 -21.94 -4.70 6.78
C SER A 235 -23.41 -4.86 6.48
N PRO A 236 -24.27 -3.83 6.67
CA PRO A 236 -25.68 -3.86 6.26
C PRO A 236 -25.90 -4.17 4.77
N THR A 237 -24.88 -3.99 3.96
CA THR A 237 -24.93 -4.21 2.51
C THR A 237 -24.14 -5.45 2.06
N ALA A 238 -23.65 -6.27 2.98
CA ALA A 238 -22.78 -7.41 2.69
C ALA A 238 -23.33 -8.37 1.63
N GLN A 239 -24.64 -8.63 1.66
CA GLN A 239 -25.32 -9.53 0.72
C GLN A 239 -25.39 -8.99 -0.73
N ARG A 240 -25.17 -7.68 -0.93
CA ARG A 240 -25.22 -7.05 -2.27
C ARG A 240 -23.92 -7.22 -3.05
N GLY A 241 -22.87 -7.76 -2.42
CA GLY A 241 -21.54 -7.79 -2.96
C GLY A 241 -20.88 -6.42 -3.04
N TYR A 242 -19.63 -6.40 -3.47
CA TYR A 242 -18.86 -5.17 -3.66
C TYR A 242 -19.37 -4.37 -4.86
N ARG A 243 -19.51 -3.05 -4.67
CA ARG A 243 -19.76 -2.09 -5.74
C ARG A 243 -18.87 -0.88 -5.57
N PHE A 244 -18.13 -0.52 -6.60
CA PHE A 244 -17.25 0.66 -6.57
C PHE A 244 -17.99 1.96 -6.20
N SER A 245 -19.25 2.08 -6.64
CA SER A 245 -20.11 3.22 -6.29
C SER A 245 -20.37 3.34 -4.78
N ASP A 246 -20.30 2.25 -4.02
CA ASP A 246 -20.48 2.29 -2.57
C ASP A 246 -19.20 2.78 -1.88
N ALA A 247 -18.03 2.46 -2.41
CA ALA A 247 -16.76 3.04 -1.95
C ALA A 247 -16.75 4.57 -2.10
N MET A 248 -17.26 5.09 -3.23
CA MET A 248 -17.35 6.53 -3.47
C MET A 248 -18.31 7.26 -2.52
N LYS A 249 -19.26 6.54 -1.91
CA LYS A 249 -20.20 7.08 -0.90
C LYS A 249 -19.70 6.92 0.53
N ASN A 250 -18.58 6.23 0.72
CA ASN A 250 -18.00 6.03 2.04
C ASN A 250 -17.58 7.39 2.64
N PRO A 251 -17.91 7.69 3.91
CA PRO A 251 -17.47 8.92 4.56
C PRO A 251 -15.94 9.12 4.55
N GLY A 252 -15.17 8.05 4.52
CA GLY A 252 -13.70 8.09 4.43
C GLY A 252 -13.14 8.21 3.00
N PHE A 253 -13.99 8.24 1.96
CA PHE A 253 -13.53 8.35 0.56
C PHE A 253 -12.81 9.67 0.32
N ILE A 254 -11.68 9.61 -0.37
CA ILE A 254 -10.89 10.78 -0.78
C ILE A 254 -10.89 10.84 -2.31
N GLY A 255 -11.61 11.81 -2.86
CA GLY A 255 -11.66 12.06 -4.30
C GLY A 255 -10.56 13.01 -4.76
N ILE A 256 -10.48 13.19 -6.09
CA ILE A 256 -9.47 14.07 -6.71
C ILE A 256 -9.59 15.53 -6.26
N ASP A 257 -10.82 16.00 -6.05
CA ASP A 257 -11.08 17.37 -5.58
C ASP A 257 -10.69 17.53 -4.11
N ASP A 258 -10.88 16.52 -3.28
CA ASP A 258 -10.37 16.50 -1.90
C ASP A 258 -8.83 16.60 -1.89
N ILE A 259 -8.17 15.78 -2.72
CA ILE A 259 -6.70 15.81 -2.83
C ILE A 259 -6.21 17.19 -3.22
N ARG A 260 -6.79 17.76 -4.27
CA ARG A 260 -6.38 19.06 -4.81
C ARG A 260 -6.64 20.23 -3.87
N ASN A 261 -7.80 20.22 -3.20
CA ASN A 261 -8.29 21.39 -2.47
C ASN A 261 -8.07 21.32 -0.95
N VAL A 262 -7.83 20.12 -0.39
CA VAL A 262 -7.70 19.90 1.06
C VAL A 262 -6.36 19.28 1.42
N TYR A 263 -6.07 18.07 0.94
CA TYR A 263 -4.93 17.30 1.42
C TYR A 263 -3.58 17.84 0.90
N ALA A 264 -3.48 18.12 -0.40
CA ALA A 264 -2.24 18.63 -0.97
C ALA A 264 -1.87 20.03 -0.43
N PRO A 265 -2.81 21.00 -0.29
CA PRO A 265 -2.54 22.27 0.39
C PRO A 265 -2.14 22.10 1.87
N ALA A 266 -2.68 21.08 2.56
CA ALA A 266 -2.32 20.77 3.95
C ALA A 266 -0.94 20.08 4.10
N GLY A 267 -0.25 19.78 3.00
CA GLY A 267 1.10 19.19 3.01
C GLY A 267 1.16 17.68 2.81
N PHE A 268 0.03 17.01 2.58
CA PHE A 268 0.00 15.56 2.31
C PHE A 268 0.30 15.24 0.85
N ARG A 269 1.04 14.13 0.61
CA ARG A 269 1.53 13.81 -0.74
C ARG A 269 1.24 12.39 -1.20
N HIS A 270 0.89 11.44 -0.32
CA HIS A 270 0.80 10.03 -0.66
C HIS A 270 -0.63 9.51 -0.53
N PHE A 271 -1.13 8.94 -1.61
CA PHE A 271 -2.51 8.47 -1.75
C PHE A 271 -2.53 7.05 -2.32
N LYS A 272 -3.15 6.13 -1.59
CA LYS A 272 -3.24 4.72 -1.93
C LYS A 272 -4.59 4.40 -2.53
N ILE A 273 -4.58 3.73 -3.67
CA ILE A 273 -5.79 3.18 -4.29
C ILE A 273 -5.87 1.70 -3.91
N GLU A 274 -6.99 1.27 -3.37
CA GLU A 274 -7.26 -0.14 -3.10
C GLU A 274 -7.70 -0.84 -4.39
N GLY A 275 -7.10 -2.01 -4.70
CA GLY A 275 -7.54 -2.88 -5.78
C GLY A 275 -8.67 -3.80 -5.34
N ARG A 276 -9.71 -3.86 -6.13
CA ARG A 276 -10.81 -4.81 -5.95
C ARG A 276 -11.45 -5.17 -7.30
#